data_5ce0f1f5445c34332692a58d3e04c50f
#
_entry.id   5ce0f1f5445c34332692a58d3e04c50f
#
_cell.length_a   1.000
_cell.length_b   1.000
_cell.length_c   1.000
_cell.angle_alpha   90.00
_cell.angle_beta   90.00
_cell.angle_gamma   90.00
#
_symmetry.space_group_name_H-M   'P 1'
#
loop_
_entity.id
_entity.type
_entity.pdbx_description
1 polymer ?
#
loop_
_entity_poly.entity_id
_entity_poly.type
_entity_poly.pdbx_seq_one_letter_code
_entity_poly.pdbx_strand_id
1 'polypeptide(L)'
;MSGKAMSIKNESKISFLSKEISEFIKRGSSTAEKLSATLKEIKSQTGIKTLKDMEQSHINDIIAGLKNNVSSGTMSLSTVNSYISSINNIVRYIGRDDLHFIKASDFGLSRNISEKDGINKENSRESAAAFKTWLNERYAQTNDLRYAALKHAVSIQSVNLRLRESLQIKLLNKDLSENILKITAKGDGSKNSREREIKLNAEQKTVLLEARAFLKENHLKNLNIGTIKQGRNFANNVLKSFRAETNLYFHYHGERHWTAHEAYKEAWKLKGYSNIECRARTGESKGEWLGGILETTGLSKSEFQTMDKEIRQEISRNLGHERIEITNRYLG
;
A
#
# COMPACT_ATOMS: atom_id res chain seq x y z
N MET A 1 8.06 -1.87 -26.00
CA MET A 1 9.44 -2.00 -25.47
C MET A 1 9.72 -3.49 -25.30
N SER A 2 10.54 -4.04 -26.21
CA SER A 2 10.89 -5.45 -26.22
C SER A 2 11.82 -5.74 -25.02
N GLY A 3 11.30 -6.46 -24.04
CA GLY A 3 12.13 -7.06 -23.00
C GLY A 3 13.01 -8.13 -23.64
N LYS A 4 14.33 -7.90 -23.66
CA LYS A 4 15.29 -8.92 -24.05
C LYS A 4 15.06 -10.16 -23.19
N ALA A 5 14.65 -11.26 -23.80
CA ALA A 5 14.72 -12.60 -23.20
C ALA A 5 16.20 -12.87 -22.89
N MET A 6 16.56 -12.97 -21.62
CA MET A 6 17.89 -13.34 -21.22
C MET A 6 18.10 -14.85 -21.50
N SER A 7 19.17 -15.16 -22.23
CA SER A 7 19.52 -16.52 -22.58
C SER A 7 19.85 -17.35 -21.33
N ILE A 8 19.07 -18.40 -21.10
CA ILE A 8 19.21 -19.36 -19.99
C ILE A 8 20.45 -20.29 -20.14
N LYS A 9 21.40 -19.95 -21.00
CA LYS A 9 22.44 -20.90 -21.49
C LYS A 9 23.47 -21.39 -20.48
N ASN A 10 23.59 -20.82 -19.25
CA ASN A 10 24.72 -21.17 -18.35
C ASN A 10 24.36 -21.44 -16.88
N GLU A 11 23.16 -21.87 -16.56
CA GLU A 11 22.80 -22.17 -15.17
C GLU A 11 23.13 -23.61 -14.79
N SER A 12 24.39 -23.89 -14.47
CA SER A 12 24.82 -25.23 -14.09
C SER A 12 24.74 -25.54 -12.60
N LYS A 13 24.35 -24.61 -11.76
CA LYS A 13 24.06 -24.90 -10.31
C LYS A 13 23.20 -23.79 -9.73
N ILE A 14 22.14 -24.21 -9.13
CA ILE A 14 21.23 -23.31 -8.49
C ILE A 14 21.83 -22.74 -7.21
N SER A 15 22.14 -21.52 -7.28
CA SER A 15 21.50 -20.63 -6.36
C SER A 15 20.38 -19.93 -7.14
N PHE A 16 19.18 -20.46 -7.12
CA PHE A 16 17.96 -19.83 -7.64
C PHE A 16 17.73 -18.42 -7.12
N LEU A 17 18.54 -18.01 -6.21
CA LEU A 17 18.61 -16.75 -5.52
C LEU A 17 19.84 -15.97 -5.92
N SER A 18 20.64 -16.50 -6.86
CA SER A 18 21.84 -15.85 -7.32
C SER A 18 21.54 -14.66 -8.23
N LYS A 19 22.55 -14.09 -8.71
CA LYS A 19 22.72 -12.82 -9.40
C LYS A 19 21.56 -12.36 -10.30
N GLU A 20 20.91 -13.26 -11.03
CA GLU A 20 19.87 -12.92 -12.01
C GLU A 20 18.49 -12.65 -11.39
N ILE A 21 18.06 -13.46 -10.45
CA ILE A 21 16.87 -13.15 -9.65
C ILE A 21 17.13 -11.92 -8.80
N SER A 22 18.32 -11.75 -8.24
CA SER A 22 18.66 -10.53 -7.50
C SER A 22 18.66 -9.29 -8.38
N GLU A 23 18.97 -9.37 -9.66
CA GLU A 23 18.85 -8.24 -10.60
C GLU A 23 17.40 -7.94 -11.01
N PHE A 24 16.60 -8.96 -11.23
CA PHE A 24 15.15 -8.81 -11.40
C PHE A 24 14.49 -8.27 -10.12
N ILE A 25 14.98 -8.69 -8.98
CA ILE A 25 14.62 -8.34 -7.61
C ILE A 25 15.07 -6.93 -7.21
N LYS A 26 16.18 -6.41 -7.71
CA LYS A 26 16.64 -5.02 -7.45
C LYS A 26 15.59 -3.96 -7.81
N ARG A 27 14.58 -4.30 -8.59
CA ARG A 27 13.49 -3.41 -8.99
C ARG A 27 12.38 -3.23 -7.95
N GLY A 28 12.37 -3.97 -6.84
CA GLY A 28 11.38 -3.77 -5.77
C GLY A 28 11.48 -4.80 -4.64
N SER A 29 11.88 -4.37 -3.45
CA SER A 29 12.19 -5.22 -2.29
C SER A 29 11.08 -6.20 -1.85
N SER A 30 9.80 -5.82 -1.94
CA SER A 30 8.70 -6.71 -1.53
C SER A 30 8.38 -7.81 -2.55
N THR A 31 8.62 -7.54 -3.83
CA THR A 31 8.47 -8.55 -4.91
C THR A 31 9.56 -9.60 -4.80
N ALA A 32 10.74 -9.19 -4.38
CA ALA A 32 11.90 -10.02 -4.14
C ALA A 32 11.69 -11.08 -3.07
N GLU A 33 11.26 -10.63 -1.90
CA GLU A 33 11.00 -11.52 -0.77
C GLU A 33 9.92 -12.55 -1.12
N LYS A 34 8.87 -12.12 -1.84
CA LYS A 34 7.79 -12.98 -2.28
C LYS A 34 8.24 -13.99 -3.33
N LEU A 35 9.00 -13.56 -4.35
CA LEU A 35 9.56 -14.45 -5.36
C LEU A 35 10.48 -15.49 -4.73
N SER A 36 11.34 -15.05 -3.79
CA SER A 36 12.22 -15.95 -3.06
C SER A 36 11.44 -16.99 -2.25
N ALA A 37 10.39 -16.57 -1.54
CA ALA A 37 9.52 -17.48 -0.80
C ALA A 37 8.81 -18.46 -1.74
N THR A 38 8.27 -17.98 -2.86
CA THR A 38 7.61 -18.80 -3.87
C THR A 38 8.56 -19.83 -4.47
N LEU A 39 9.79 -19.44 -4.81
CA LEU A 39 10.80 -20.37 -5.34
C LEU A 39 11.22 -21.43 -4.34
N LYS A 40 11.34 -21.07 -3.07
CA LYS A 40 11.60 -22.06 -2.00
C LYS A 40 10.46 -23.07 -1.89
N GLU A 41 9.23 -22.59 -1.97
CA GLU A 41 8.03 -23.42 -1.95
C GLU A 41 7.99 -24.36 -3.16
N ILE A 42 8.20 -23.84 -4.37
CA ILE A 42 8.30 -24.64 -5.60
C ILE A 42 9.33 -25.75 -5.43
N LYS A 43 10.54 -25.39 -5.02
CA LYS A 43 11.63 -26.37 -4.81
C LYS A 43 11.29 -27.43 -3.77
N SER A 44 10.66 -27.03 -2.67
CA SER A 44 10.27 -27.91 -1.57
C SER A 44 9.20 -28.91 -1.99
N GLN A 45 8.23 -28.50 -2.78
CA GLN A 45 7.10 -29.33 -3.19
C GLN A 45 7.42 -30.22 -4.40
N THR A 46 8.25 -29.74 -5.34
CA THR A 46 8.47 -30.42 -6.61
C THR A 46 9.83 -31.12 -6.71
N GLY A 47 10.78 -30.78 -5.83
CA GLY A 47 12.13 -31.32 -5.87
C GLY A 47 12.96 -30.86 -7.08
N ILE A 48 12.46 -29.97 -7.95
CA ILE A 48 13.17 -29.47 -9.13
C ILE A 48 14.50 -28.84 -8.73
N LYS A 49 15.51 -29.07 -9.55
CA LYS A 49 16.86 -28.54 -9.31
C LYS A 49 17.12 -27.23 -10.03
N THR A 50 16.51 -27.00 -11.19
CA THR A 50 16.65 -25.77 -11.98
C THR A 50 15.30 -25.26 -12.47
N LEU A 51 15.19 -23.95 -12.80
CA LEU A 51 13.98 -23.43 -13.45
C LEU A 51 13.75 -24.02 -14.83
N LYS A 52 14.79 -24.58 -15.45
CA LYS A 52 14.68 -25.30 -16.72
C LYS A 52 13.89 -26.61 -16.57
N ASP A 53 13.98 -27.22 -15.39
CA ASP A 53 13.27 -28.47 -15.08
C ASP A 53 11.81 -28.24 -14.72
N MET A 54 11.36 -26.97 -14.71
CA MET A 54 9.97 -26.63 -14.39
C MET A 54 9.04 -27.09 -15.50
N GLU A 55 8.02 -27.85 -15.15
CA GLU A 55 6.95 -28.29 -16.02
C GLU A 55 5.62 -27.69 -15.58
N GLN A 56 4.63 -27.69 -16.47
CA GLN A 56 3.29 -27.21 -16.14
C GLN A 56 2.65 -28.04 -15.01
N SER A 57 2.93 -29.34 -14.94
CA SER A 57 2.52 -30.23 -13.85
C SER A 57 2.98 -29.71 -12.48
N HIS A 58 4.24 -29.33 -12.35
CA HIS A 58 4.79 -28.77 -11.11
C HIS A 58 4.05 -27.50 -10.68
N ILE A 59 3.68 -26.64 -11.63
CA ILE A 59 2.90 -25.43 -11.37
C ILE A 59 1.50 -25.78 -10.87
N ASN A 60 0.86 -26.76 -11.50
CA ASN A 60 -0.48 -27.24 -11.13
C ASN A 60 -0.48 -27.85 -9.72
N ASP A 61 0.53 -28.64 -9.37
CA ASP A 61 0.67 -29.21 -8.02
C ASP A 61 0.79 -28.16 -6.94
N ILE A 62 1.58 -27.10 -7.20
CA ILE A 62 1.71 -25.97 -6.28
C ILE A 62 0.36 -25.26 -6.11
N ILE A 63 -0.38 -25.06 -7.19
CA ILE A 63 -1.71 -24.42 -7.11
C ILE A 63 -2.69 -25.30 -6.33
N ALA A 64 -2.64 -26.62 -6.51
CA ALA A 64 -3.45 -27.56 -5.72
C ALA A 64 -3.11 -27.45 -4.22
N GLY A 65 -1.84 -27.40 -3.86
CA GLY A 65 -1.36 -27.19 -2.50
C GLY A 65 -1.84 -25.85 -1.93
N LEU A 66 -1.77 -24.76 -2.70
CA LEU A 66 -2.29 -23.45 -2.29
C LEU A 66 -3.81 -23.46 -2.10
N LYS A 67 -4.56 -24.20 -2.93
CA LYS A 67 -6.00 -24.38 -2.79
C LYS A 67 -6.33 -25.10 -1.48
N ASN A 68 -5.63 -26.17 -1.15
CA ASN A 68 -5.79 -26.90 0.11
C ASN A 68 -5.51 -26.00 1.32
N ASN A 69 -4.48 -25.16 1.25
CA ASN A 69 -4.17 -24.19 2.31
C ASN A 69 -5.28 -23.14 2.52
N VAL A 70 -6.00 -22.76 1.47
CA VAL A 70 -7.19 -21.88 1.59
C VAL A 70 -8.33 -22.64 2.24
N SER A 71 -8.63 -23.85 1.79
CA SER A 71 -9.73 -24.67 2.30
C SER A 71 -9.55 -25.03 3.79
N SER A 72 -8.31 -25.24 4.23
CA SER A 72 -7.97 -25.48 5.65
C SER A 72 -7.88 -24.20 6.49
N GLY A 73 -8.06 -23.02 5.91
CA GLY A 73 -7.95 -21.75 6.62
C GLY A 73 -6.51 -21.35 7.00
N THR A 74 -5.50 -22.12 6.59
CA THR A 74 -4.07 -21.84 6.90
C THR A 74 -3.52 -20.69 6.07
N MET A 75 -4.13 -20.38 4.93
CA MET A 75 -3.70 -19.29 4.04
C MET A 75 -4.89 -18.47 3.52
N SER A 76 -4.75 -17.15 3.53
CA SER A 76 -5.78 -16.28 2.95
C SER A 76 -5.74 -16.26 1.42
N LEU A 77 -6.89 -16.08 0.75
CA LEU A 77 -6.98 -15.87 -0.70
C LEU A 77 -6.05 -14.73 -1.19
N SER A 78 -5.87 -13.69 -0.38
CA SER A 78 -4.95 -12.60 -0.69
C SER A 78 -3.50 -13.05 -0.78
N THR A 79 -3.09 -13.94 0.12
CA THR A 79 -1.74 -14.52 0.12
C THR A 79 -1.56 -15.42 -1.10
N VAL A 80 -2.53 -16.29 -1.38
CA VAL A 80 -2.51 -17.19 -2.55
C VAL A 80 -2.41 -16.40 -3.86
N ASN A 81 -3.21 -15.36 -4.03
CA ASN A 81 -3.13 -14.50 -5.23
C ASN A 81 -1.75 -13.81 -5.36
N SER A 82 -1.05 -13.57 -4.25
CA SER A 82 0.33 -13.08 -4.28
C SER A 82 1.30 -14.15 -4.76
N TYR A 83 1.11 -15.42 -4.36
CA TYR A 83 1.87 -16.57 -4.88
C TYR A 83 1.63 -16.77 -6.38
N ILE A 84 0.37 -16.79 -6.82
CA ILE A 84 0.01 -16.92 -8.24
C ILE A 84 0.68 -15.80 -9.07
N SER A 85 0.63 -14.57 -8.60
CA SER A 85 1.31 -13.44 -9.24
C SER A 85 2.83 -13.66 -9.33
N SER A 86 3.43 -14.25 -8.31
CA SER A 86 4.87 -14.55 -8.27
C SER A 86 5.22 -15.71 -9.22
N ILE A 87 4.40 -16.76 -9.27
CA ILE A 87 4.55 -17.87 -10.22
C ILE A 87 4.47 -17.36 -11.65
N ASN A 88 3.46 -16.54 -11.98
CA ASN A 88 3.32 -15.94 -13.30
C ASN A 88 4.52 -15.06 -13.70
N ASN A 89 5.15 -14.37 -12.73
CA ASN A 89 6.38 -13.65 -12.98
C ASN A 89 7.56 -14.58 -13.26
N ILE A 90 7.63 -15.73 -12.58
CA ILE A 90 8.64 -16.76 -12.83
C ILE A 90 8.44 -17.38 -14.22
N VAL A 91 7.21 -17.76 -14.57
CA VAL A 91 6.87 -18.28 -15.92
C VAL A 91 7.27 -17.29 -17.00
N ARG A 92 6.93 -16.00 -16.82
CA ARG A 92 7.34 -14.94 -17.77
C ARG A 92 8.86 -14.80 -17.87
N TYR A 93 9.57 -14.98 -16.76
CA TYR A 93 11.03 -14.90 -16.74
C TYR A 93 11.68 -16.09 -17.46
N ILE A 94 11.14 -17.30 -17.28
CA ILE A 94 11.62 -18.51 -17.95
C ILE A 94 11.43 -18.38 -19.47
N GLY A 95 10.32 -17.80 -19.94
CA GLY A 95 10.05 -17.50 -21.35
C GLY A 95 9.90 -18.76 -22.22
N ARG A 96 9.42 -19.87 -21.64
CA ARG A 96 9.12 -21.11 -22.37
C ARG A 96 7.67 -21.13 -22.79
N ASP A 97 7.40 -21.54 -24.02
CA ASP A 97 6.06 -21.56 -24.60
C ASP A 97 5.16 -22.67 -24.07
N ASP A 98 5.76 -23.71 -23.49
CA ASP A 98 5.04 -24.83 -22.85
C ASP A 98 4.57 -24.53 -21.42
N LEU A 99 4.95 -23.38 -20.87
CA LEU A 99 4.51 -22.92 -19.54
C LEU A 99 3.46 -21.82 -19.67
N HIS A 100 2.29 -22.04 -19.10
CA HIS A 100 1.17 -21.12 -19.20
C HIS A 100 0.96 -20.28 -17.94
N PHE A 101 0.48 -19.06 -18.12
CA PHE A 101 0.06 -18.21 -17.02
C PHE A 101 -1.16 -18.77 -16.31
N ILE A 102 -1.14 -18.69 -14.98
CA ILE A 102 -2.22 -19.11 -14.12
C ILE A 102 -3.22 -17.97 -13.93
N LYS A 103 -4.48 -18.22 -14.13
CA LYS A 103 -5.57 -17.36 -13.70
C LYS A 103 -6.15 -17.93 -12.40
N ALA A 104 -6.23 -17.13 -11.36
CA ALA A 104 -6.80 -17.57 -10.08
C ALA A 104 -8.25 -18.06 -10.20
N SER A 105 -9.01 -17.51 -11.16
CA SER A 105 -10.38 -17.95 -11.49
C SER A 105 -10.48 -19.41 -11.88
N ASP A 106 -9.51 -19.90 -12.63
CA ASP A 106 -9.55 -21.27 -13.20
C ASP A 106 -9.46 -22.35 -12.09
N PHE A 107 -9.03 -21.94 -10.91
CA PHE A 107 -8.88 -22.81 -9.73
C PHE A 107 -9.86 -22.46 -8.59
N GLY A 108 -10.82 -21.55 -8.82
CA GLY A 108 -11.72 -21.06 -7.77
C GLY A 108 -11.03 -20.22 -6.70
N LEU A 109 -9.87 -19.66 -7.02
CA LEU A 109 -9.04 -18.86 -6.10
C LEU A 109 -9.16 -17.35 -6.35
N SER A 110 -10.18 -16.93 -7.10
CA SER A 110 -10.47 -15.52 -7.33
C SER A 110 -10.80 -14.81 -6.03
N ARG A 111 -10.24 -13.62 -5.87
CA ARG A 111 -10.67 -12.73 -4.80
C ARG A 111 -11.96 -12.04 -5.24
N ASN A 112 -12.98 -12.14 -4.43
CA ASN A 112 -14.12 -11.24 -4.59
C ASN A 112 -13.69 -9.83 -4.12
N ILE A 113 -13.33 -8.97 -5.08
CA ILE A 113 -12.85 -7.62 -4.79
C ILE A 113 -14.01 -6.75 -4.32
N SER A 114 -15.23 -7.01 -4.81
CA SER A 114 -16.43 -6.24 -4.47
C SER A 114 -16.81 -6.36 -2.98
N GLU A 115 -16.56 -7.49 -2.35
CA GLU A 115 -16.80 -7.68 -0.90
C GLU A 115 -15.89 -6.85 0.01
N LYS A 116 -14.77 -6.34 -0.52
CA LYS A 116 -13.82 -5.52 0.22
C LYS A 116 -13.88 -4.04 -0.15
N ASP A 117 -14.64 -3.71 -1.17
CA ASP A 117 -14.89 -2.32 -1.54
C ASP A 117 -15.97 -1.78 -0.58
N GLY A 118 -15.66 -0.68 0.06
CA GLY A 118 -16.57 -0.03 1.00
C GLY A 118 -16.40 -0.43 2.46
N ILE A 119 -15.40 -1.25 2.82
CA ILE A 119 -15.06 -1.44 4.23
C ILE A 119 -14.30 -0.21 4.72
N ASN A 120 -14.84 0.41 5.77
CA ASN A 120 -14.13 1.51 6.44
C ASN A 120 -12.82 0.99 7.06
N LYS A 121 -11.71 1.60 6.66
CA LYS A 121 -10.36 1.28 7.13
C LYS A 121 -9.65 2.50 7.70
N GLU A 122 -10.37 3.55 7.99
CA GLU A 122 -9.79 4.68 8.69
C GLU A 122 -9.52 4.34 10.16
N ASN A 123 -8.56 5.04 10.75
CA ASN A 123 -8.40 5.01 12.19
C ASN A 123 -9.47 5.90 12.83
N SER A 124 -10.03 5.49 13.97
CA SER A 124 -10.77 6.45 14.79
C SER A 124 -9.86 7.60 15.22
N ARG A 125 -10.41 8.79 15.39
CA ARG A 125 -9.63 9.95 15.85
C ARG A 125 -9.05 9.74 17.25
N GLU A 126 -9.79 9.06 18.10
CA GLU A 126 -9.33 8.62 19.41
C GLU A 126 -8.07 7.72 19.30
N SER A 127 -8.15 6.66 18.50
CA SER A 127 -7.03 5.74 18.30
C SER A 127 -5.81 6.44 17.69
N ALA A 128 -6.02 7.35 16.73
CA ALA A 128 -4.94 8.12 16.12
C ALA A 128 -4.26 9.09 17.10
N ALA A 129 -5.05 9.77 17.95
CA ALA A 129 -4.55 10.64 18.99
C ALA A 129 -3.80 9.84 20.07
N ALA A 130 -4.40 8.77 20.57
CA ALA A 130 -3.80 7.88 21.55
C ALA A 130 -2.46 7.30 21.08
N PHE A 131 -2.36 6.91 19.80
CA PHE A 131 -1.11 6.41 19.25
C PHE A 131 0.00 7.46 19.25
N LYS A 132 -0.31 8.71 18.89
CA LYS A 132 0.67 9.82 18.91
C LYS A 132 1.09 10.16 20.34
N THR A 133 0.17 10.15 21.30
CA THR A 133 0.46 10.35 22.72
C THR A 133 1.36 9.23 23.25
N TRP A 134 1.03 7.99 22.98
CA TRP A 134 1.82 6.83 23.38
C TRP A 134 3.26 6.89 22.80
N LEU A 135 3.43 7.34 21.56
CA LEU A 135 4.77 7.55 20.96
C LEU A 135 5.58 8.63 21.71
N ASN A 136 4.94 9.72 22.15
CA ASN A 136 5.59 10.75 22.97
C ASN A 136 6.04 10.21 24.32
N GLU A 137 5.17 9.47 25.02
CA GLU A 137 5.46 8.85 26.30
C GLU A 137 6.63 7.87 26.18
N ARG A 138 6.66 7.04 25.13
CA ARG A 138 7.78 6.14 24.87
C ARG A 138 9.08 6.89 24.60
N TYR A 139 9.03 7.98 23.85
CA TYR A 139 10.20 8.83 23.65
C TYR A 139 10.69 9.43 24.98
N ALA A 140 9.80 9.98 25.79
CA ALA A 140 10.15 10.53 27.09
C ALA A 140 10.77 9.50 28.05
N GLN A 141 10.26 8.26 28.05
CA GLN A 141 10.75 7.16 28.89
C GLN A 141 12.09 6.58 28.45
N THR A 142 12.32 6.49 27.13
CA THR A 142 13.47 5.74 26.59
C THR A 142 14.56 6.62 25.99
N ASN A 143 14.26 7.88 25.74
CA ASN A 143 15.07 8.82 24.95
C ASN A 143 15.46 8.27 23.56
N ASP A 144 14.68 7.29 23.04
CA ASP A 144 14.92 6.73 21.72
C ASP A 144 14.25 7.58 20.64
N LEU A 145 15.06 8.33 19.92
CA LEU A 145 14.65 9.28 18.89
C LEU A 145 13.77 8.68 17.80
N ARG A 146 13.80 7.34 17.63
CA ARG A 146 12.96 6.63 16.65
C ARG A 146 11.46 6.77 16.94
N TYR A 147 11.06 6.88 18.23
CA TYR A 147 9.65 7.11 18.59
C TYR A 147 9.19 8.50 18.17
N ALA A 148 9.98 9.54 18.42
CA ALA A 148 9.67 10.91 18.01
C ALA A 148 9.65 11.01 16.46
N ALA A 149 10.61 10.43 15.76
CA ALA A 149 10.64 10.38 14.30
C ALA A 149 9.41 9.66 13.73
N LEU A 150 8.99 8.53 14.32
CA LEU A 150 7.80 7.79 13.89
C LEU A 150 6.52 8.61 14.14
N LYS A 151 6.41 9.35 15.23
CA LYS A 151 5.28 10.26 15.48
C LYS A 151 5.16 11.29 14.36
N HIS A 152 6.25 11.95 13.97
CA HIS A 152 6.23 12.88 12.85
C HIS A 152 5.91 12.18 11.51
N ALA A 153 6.44 10.97 11.28
CA ALA A 153 6.12 10.18 10.10
C ALA A 153 4.63 9.84 10.02
N VAL A 154 3.98 9.52 11.14
CA VAL A 154 2.53 9.28 11.22
C VAL A 154 1.75 10.58 10.99
N SER A 155 2.18 11.68 11.60
CA SER A 155 1.49 12.97 11.44
C SER A 155 1.47 13.43 9.99
N ILE A 156 2.58 13.32 9.26
CA ILE A 156 2.62 13.71 7.83
C ILE A 156 1.90 12.73 6.90
N GLN A 157 1.36 11.60 7.39
CA GLN A 157 0.47 10.76 6.57
C GLN A 157 -0.87 11.45 6.25
N SER A 158 -1.28 12.45 7.05
CA SER A 158 -2.42 13.34 6.75
C SER A 158 -2.25 14.08 5.41
N VAL A 159 -1.05 14.12 4.87
CA VAL A 159 -0.75 14.68 3.53
C VAL A 159 -0.78 13.59 2.43
N ASN A 160 -1.58 12.56 2.59
CA ASN A 160 -1.69 11.45 1.63
C ASN A 160 -0.39 10.66 1.38
N LEU A 161 0.56 10.68 2.31
CA LEU A 161 1.79 9.89 2.21
C LEU A 161 1.58 8.46 2.72
N ARG A 162 2.21 7.48 2.06
CA ARG A 162 2.32 6.13 2.60
C ARG A 162 3.39 6.13 3.71
N LEU A 163 3.31 5.20 4.67
CA LEU A 163 4.33 5.11 5.74
C LEU A 163 5.76 5.13 5.18
N ARG A 164 6.03 4.38 4.11
CA ARG A 164 7.36 4.37 3.49
C ARG A 164 7.76 5.75 2.95
N GLU A 165 6.83 6.46 2.31
CA GLU A 165 7.04 7.81 1.81
C GLU A 165 7.28 8.77 2.99
N SER A 166 6.46 8.70 4.03
CA SER A 166 6.62 9.51 5.24
C SER A 166 7.98 9.32 5.92
N LEU A 167 8.46 8.08 5.99
CA LEU A 167 9.76 7.77 6.57
C LEU A 167 10.93 8.27 5.71
N GLN A 168 10.81 8.27 4.38
CA GLN A 168 11.94 8.53 3.47
C GLN A 168 11.96 9.92 2.84
N ILE A 169 10.85 10.67 2.93
CA ILE A 169 10.77 11.97 2.28
C ILE A 169 11.86 12.93 2.76
N LYS A 170 12.51 13.60 1.82
CA LYS A 170 13.57 14.57 2.10
C LYS A 170 12.98 15.97 2.34
N LEU A 171 12.27 16.14 3.44
CA LEU A 171 11.54 17.38 3.75
C LEU A 171 12.44 18.61 3.81
N LEU A 172 13.72 18.47 4.17
CA LEU A 172 14.66 19.58 4.21
C LEU A 172 14.90 20.22 2.82
N ASN A 173 14.70 19.43 1.75
CA ASN A 173 14.91 19.83 0.37
C ASN A 173 13.60 20.20 -0.36
N LYS A 174 12.45 20.25 0.35
CA LYS A 174 11.18 20.58 -0.27
C LYS A 174 10.87 22.06 -0.16
N ASP A 175 10.47 22.66 -1.26
CA ASP A 175 9.83 23.96 -1.22
C ASP A 175 8.34 23.77 -0.86
N LEU A 176 7.88 24.47 0.15
CA LEU A 176 6.48 24.46 0.61
C LEU A 176 5.85 25.86 0.52
N SER A 177 6.50 26.81 -0.14
CA SER A 177 6.01 28.20 -0.25
C SER A 177 4.66 28.25 -0.94
N GLU A 178 4.50 27.52 -2.04
CA GLU A 178 3.28 27.49 -2.86
C GLU A 178 2.15 26.59 -2.35
N ASN A 179 2.25 26.06 -1.12
CA ASN A 179 1.32 25.08 -0.59
C ASN A 179 1.21 23.80 -1.46
N ILE A 180 2.29 23.42 -2.09
CA ILE A 180 2.42 22.20 -2.92
C ILE A 180 3.57 21.36 -2.38
N LEU A 181 3.29 20.08 -2.13
CA LEU A 181 4.31 19.09 -1.83
C LEU A 181 4.60 18.24 -3.08
N LYS A 182 5.80 18.37 -3.62
CA LYS A 182 6.27 17.57 -4.76
C LYS A 182 6.94 16.28 -4.25
N ILE A 183 6.37 15.14 -4.61
CA ILE A 183 6.95 13.82 -4.37
C ILE A 183 7.71 13.41 -5.61
N THR A 184 9.03 13.18 -5.46
CA THR A 184 9.93 12.85 -6.57
C THR A 184 10.13 11.33 -6.68
N ALA A 185 10.45 10.87 -7.90
CA ALA A 185 10.69 9.45 -8.19
C ALA A 185 11.86 8.87 -7.39
N LYS A 186 12.92 9.67 -7.23
CA LYS A 186 14.14 9.26 -6.54
C LYS A 186 14.23 9.93 -5.16
N GLY A 187 14.25 9.13 -4.11
CA GLY A 187 14.60 9.58 -2.77
C GLY A 187 13.46 9.79 -1.80
N ASP A 188 12.22 9.93 -2.24
CA ASP A 188 11.05 10.12 -1.37
C ASP A 188 10.30 8.80 -1.05
N GLY A 189 10.85 7.66 -1.41
CA GLY A 189 10.25 6.35 -1.10
C GLY A 189 8.98 6.01 -1.88
N SER A 190 8.66 6.78 -2.93
CA SER A 190 7.45 6.56 -3.72
C SER A 190 7.40 5.16 -4.33
N LYS A 191 6.23 4.54 -4.30
CA LYS A 191 6.01 3.22 -4.89
C LYS A 191 6.06 3.34 -6.42
N ASN A 192 6.88 2.49 -7.06
CA ASN A 192 7.09 2.47 -8.51
C ASN A 192 7.66 3.80 -9.06
N SER A 193 8.40 4.54 -8.25
CA SER A 193 9.02 5.81 -8.64
C SER A 193 8.03 6.82 -9.23
N ARG A 194 6.81 6.88 -8.69
CA ARG A 194 5.77 7.80 -9.18
C ARG A 194 5.95 9.18 -8.58
N GLU A 195 6.07 10.14 -9.44
CA GLU A 195 6.05 11.55 -9.08
C GLU A 195 4.62 12.03 -8.96
N ARG A 196 4.38 12.96 -8.06
CA ARG A 196 3.10 13.65 -7.92
C ARG A 196 3.23 14.94 -7.14
N GLU A 197 2.30 15.83 -7.37
CA GLU A 197 2.11 17.04 -6.58
C GLU A 197 0.87 16.86 -5.68
N ILE A 198 0.98 17.32 -4.45
CA ILE A 198 -0.08 17.28 -3.46
C ILE A 198 -0.34 18.73 -3.03
N LYS A 199 -1.55 19.22 -3.25
CA LYS A 199 -1.99 20.50 -2.72
C LYS A 199 -2.19 20.38 -1.22
N LEU A 200 -1.67 21.34 -0.48
CA LEU A 200 -1.67 21.35 0.99
C LEU A 200 -2.67 22.39 1.49
N ASN A 201 -3.47 22.01 2.46
CA ASN A 201 -4.16 22.97 3.31
C ASN A 201 -3.23 23.50 4.42
N ALA A 202 -3.69 24.48 5.21
CA ALA A 202 -2.88 25.10 6.26
C ALA A 202 -2.43 24.09 7.34
N GLU A 203 -3.32 23.20 7.77
CA GLU A 203 -3.01 22.16 8.76
C GLU A 203 -1.94 21.18 8.24
N GLN A 204 -2.10 20.71 7.02
CA GLN A 204 -1.14 19.80 6.36
C GLN A 204 0.23 20.46 6.20
N LYS A 205 0.27 21.76 5.87
CA LYS A 205 1.52 22.52 5.81
C LYS A 205 2.18 22.62 7.18
N THR A 206 1.40 22.88 8.23
CA THR A 206 1.90 22.94 9.60
C THR A 206 2.58 21.65 10.03
N VAL A 207 1.94 20.48 9.85
CA VAL A 207 2.56 19.20 10.25
C VAL A 207 3.83 18.88 9.46
N LEU A 208 3.94 19.32 8.19
CA LEU A 208 5.17 19.19 7.42
C LEU A 208 6.30 20.10 7.95
N LEU A 209 5.95 21.33 8.36
CA LEU A 209 6.90 22.28 8.93
C LEU A 209 7.41 21.82 10.30
N GLU A 210 6.54 21.26 11.15
CA GLU A 210 6.93 20.64 12.42
C GLU A 210 7.90 19.47 12.21
N ALA A 211 7.58 18.57 11.28
CA ALA A 211 8.46 17.46 10.93
C ALA A 211 9.80 17.94 10.36
N ARG A 212 9.82 19.04 9.60
CA ARG A 212 11.05 19.67 9.09
C ARG A 212 11.88 20.29 10.22
N ALA A 213 11.24 20.96 11.17
CA ALA A 213 11.91 21.53 12.35
C ALA A 213 12.59 20.42 13.17
N PHE A 214 11.85 19.33 13.45
CA PHE A 214 12.39 18.15 14.12
C PHE A 214 13.62 17.56 13.40
N LEU A 215 13.59 17.45 12.07
CA LEU A 215 14.71 16.95 11.29
C LEU A 215 15.95 17.87 11.41
N LYS A 216 15.76 19.19 11.40
CA LYS A 216 16.85 20.18 11.57
C LYS A 216 17.47 20.08 12.94
N GLU A 217 16.64 20.10 14.00
CA GLU A 217 17.07 20.06 15.39
C GLU A 217 17.89 18.80 15.70
N ASN A 218 17.50 17.67 15.13
CA ASN A 218 18.15 16.39 15.39
C ASN A 218 19.16 15.97 14.31
N HIS A 219 19.52 16.87 13.40
CA HIS A 219 20.50 16.62 12.32
C HIS A 219 20.16 15.38 11.45
N LEU A 220 18.87 15.11 11.25
CA LEU A 220 18.40 13.95 10.48
C LEU A 220 18.12 14.33 9.02
N LYS A 221 18.42 13.41 8.10
CA LYS A 221 18.13 13.58 6.66
C LYS A 221 16.66 13.28 6.31
N ASN A 222 16.04 12.38 7.04
CA ASN A 222 14.64 11.97 6.91
C ASN A 222 14.18 11.30 8.21
N LEU A 223 12.90 10.95 8.30
CA LEU A 223 12.31 10.37 9.51
C LEU A 223 12.61 8.87 9.68
N ASN A 224 13.36 8.26 8.76
CA ASN A 224 13.81 6.87 8.89
C ASN A 224 15.20 6.80 9.50
N ILE A 225 15.28 6.50 10.77
CA ILE A 225 16.55 6.32 11.48
C ILE A 225 17.05 4.90 11.22
N GLY A 226 18.15 4.78 10.48
CA GLY A 226 18.71 3.51 10.01
C GLY A 226 18.28 3.13 8.58
N THR A 227 18.37 1.84 8.26
CA THR A 227 17.92 1.33 6.95
C THR A 227 16.39 1.30 6.87
N ILE A 228 15.83 1.35 5.66
CA ILE A 228 14.36 1.29 5.47
C ILE A 228 13.74 0.00 6.02
N LYS A 229 14.48 -1.10 6.02
CA LYS A 229 14.04 -2.37 6.61
C LYS A 229 13.96 -2.24 8.14
N GLN A 230 14.96 -1.63 8.76
CA GLN A 230 14.98 -1.38 10.22
C GLN A 230 13.84 -0.46 10.63
N GLY A 231 13.63 0.66 9.93
CA GLY A 231 12.54 1.59 10.22
C GLY A 231 11.16 0.95 10.08
N ARG A 232 10.93 0.13 9.04
CA ARG A 232 9.68 -0.62 8.90
C ARG A 232 9.48 -1.67 10.00
N ASN A 233 10.52 -2.40 10.36
CA ASN A 233 10.45 -3.37 11.44
C ASN A 233 10.17 -2.68 12.78
N PHE A 234 10.84 -1.57 13.05
CA PHE A 234 10.58 -0.75 14.23
C PHE A 234 9.11 -0.30 14.26
N ALA A 235 8.61 0.32 13.19
CA ALA A 235 7.22 0.74 13.10
C ALA A 235 6.23 -0.41 13.34
N ASN A 236 6.48 -1.60 12.77
CA ASN A 236 5.63 -2.76 12.97
C ASN A 236 5.65 -3.27 14.43
N ASN A 237 6.81 -3.26 15.09
CA ASN A 237 6.94 -3.67 16.49
C ASN A 237 6.24 -2.66 17.41
N VAL A 238 6.44 -1.39 17.18
CA VAL A 238 5.76 -0.29 17.88
C VAL A 238 4.24 -0.46 17.81
N LEU A 239 3.71 -0.75 16.61
CA LEU A 239 2.29 -0.97 16.44
C LEU A 239 1.76 -2.17 17.22
N LYS A 240 2.55 -3.26 17.32
CA LYS A 240 2.18 -4.43 18.13
C LYS A 240 2.16 -4.09 19.62
N SER A 241 3.19 -3.38 20.12
CA SER A 241 3.26 -2.95 21.51
C SER A 241 2.11 -2.01 21.88
N PHE A 242 1.83 -1.01 21.04
CA PHE A 242 0.69 -0.11 21.28
C PHE A 242 -0.64 -0.86 21.41
N ARG A 243 -0.92 -1.79 20.50
CA ARG A 243 -2.16 -2.58 20.53
C ARG A 243 -2.24 -3.47 21.77
N ALA A 244 -1.13 -4.07 22.16
CA ALA A 244 -1.08 -4.94 23.34
C ALA A 244 -1.29 -4.18 24.65
N GLU A 245 -0.78 -2.94 24.73
CA GLU A 245 -0.85 -2.12 25.94
C GLU A 245 -2.16 -1.33 26.08
N THR A 246 -2.73 -0.88 24.95
CA THR A 246 -3.91 0.01 24.99
C THR A 246 -5.21 -0.67 24.58
N ASN A 247 -5.13 -1.84 23.99
CA ASN A 247 -6.26 -2.53 23.34
C ASN A 247 -6.96 -1.69 22.24
N LEU A 248 -6.30 -0.62 21.76
CA LEU A 248 -6.80 0.22 20.67
C LEU A 248 -6.29 -0.28 19.32
N TYR A 249 -7.15 -0.20 18.31
CA TYR A 249 -6.76 -0.57 16.96
C TYR A 249 -6.29 0.66 16.18
N PHE A 250 -5.02 0.67 15.81
CA PHE A 250 -4.42 1.64 14.91
C PHE A 250 -3.68 0.93 13.79
N HIS A 251 -3.68 1.51 12.58
CA HIS A 251 -2.81 1.07 11.49
C HIS A 251 -2.38 2.26 10.61
N TYR A 252 -1.14 2.21 10.13
CA TYR A 252 -0.55 3.34 9.40
C TYR A 252 -1.32 3.74 8.13
N HIS A 253 -1.97 2.81 7.46
CA HIS A 253 -2.74 3.12 6.26
C HIS A 253 -4.09 3.79 6.56
N GLY A 254 -4.57 3.70 7.79
CA GLY A 254 -5.82 4.28 8.23
C GLY A 254 -5.85 5.80 8.17
N GLU A 255 -4.73 6.45 8.45
CA GLU A 255 -4.61 7.92 8.31
C GLU A 255 -4.83 8.35 6.85
N ARG A 256 -4.32 7.58 5.92
CA ARG A 256 -4.52 7.85 4.49
C ARG A 256 -5.96 7.58 4.04
N HIS A 257 -6.64 6.59 4.63
CA HIS A 257 -8.07 6.39 4.41
C HIS A 257 -8.87 7.57 4.94
N TRP A 258 -8.60 7.99 6.17
CA TRP A 258 -9.26 9.14 6.77
C TRP A 258 -9.09 10.39 5.90
N THR A 259 -7.87 10.71 5.46
CA THR A 259 -7.62 11.88 4.60
C THR A 259 -8.37 11.80 3.26
N ALA A 260 -8.49 10.62 2.67
CA ALA A 260 -9.26 10.43 1.45
C ALA A 260 -10.77 10.66 1.66
N HIS A 261 -11.30 10.22 2.82
CA HIS A 261 -12.71 10.44 3.18
C HIS A 261 -13.01 11.93 3.43
N GLU A 262 -12.13 12.62 4.18
CA GLU A 262 -12.28 14.07 4.38
C GLU A 262 -12.18 14.85 3.06
N ALA A 263 -11.24 14.49 2.19
CA ALA A 263 -11.12 15.12 0.88
C ALA A 263 -12.37 14.89 0.01
N TYR A 264 -13.01 13.74 0.11
CA TYR A 264 -14.25 13.44 -0.59
C TYR A 264 -15.40 14.31 -0.07
N LYS A 265 -15.57 14.37 1.23
CA LYS A 265 -16.58 15.21 1.89
C LYS A 265 -16.42 16.69 1.55
N GLU A 266 -15.21 17.20 1.65
CA GLU A 266 -14.92 18.61 1.35
C GLU A 266 -15.12 18.94 -0.14
N ALA A 267 -14.76 18.02 -1.05
CA ALA A 267 -15.00 18.22 -2.48
C ALA A 267 -16.50 18.34 -2.82
N TRP A 268 -17.36 17.55 -2.17
CA TRP A 268 -18.80 17.69 -2.32
C TRP A 268 -19.33 18.99 -1.72
N LYS A 269 -18.82 19.39 -0.56
CA LYS A 269 -19.17 20.67 0.07
C LYS A 269 -18.82 21.86 -0.81
N LEU A 270 -17.67 21.85 -1.47
CA LEU A 270 -17.27 22.89 -2.43
C LEU A 270 -18.18 22.96 -3.67
N LYS A 271 -18.86 21.86 -4.01
CA LYS A 271 -19.88 21.83 -5.06
C LYS A 271 -21.29 22.24 -4.56
N GLY A 272 -21.42 22.66 -3.30
CA GLY A 272 -22.69 23.12 -2.69
C GLY A 272 -23.47 22.01 -1.96
N TYR A 273 -22.93 20.81 -1.84
CA TYR A 273 -23.60 19.68 -1.20
C TYR A 273 -22.90 19.32 0.12
N SER A 274 -23.39 19.85 1.22
CA SER A 274 -22.92 19.49 2.56
C SER A 274 -23.41 18.11 2.98
N ASN A 275 -22.62 17.42 3.85
CA ASN A 275 -22.97 16.15 4.47
C ASN A 275 -22.96 14.91 3.56
N ILE A 276 -22.36 14.97 2.38
CA ILE A 276 -22.13 13.76 1.58
C ILE A 276 -20.89 13.03 2.10
N GLU A 277 -21.12 11.85 2.63
CA GLU A 277 -20.05 10.92 3.05
C GLU A 277 -19.82 9.85 1.99
N CYS A 278 -18.58 9.35 1.88
CA CYS A 278 -18.31 8.22 1.01
C CYS A 278 -18.91 6.92 1.57
N ARG A 279 -19.25 6.00 0.68
CA ARG A 279 -19.90 4.73 1.05
C ARG A 279 -19.11 3.90 2.05
N ALA A 280 -17.77 3.92 1.97
CA ALA A 280 -16.92 3.21 2.92
C ALA A 280 -17.13 3.66 4.36
N ARG A 281 -17.48 4.93 4.59
CA ARG A 281 -17.72 5.50 5.92
C ARG A 281 -19.14 5.23 6.43
N THR A 282 -20.13 5.27 5.54
CA THR A 282 -21.54 5.00 5.94
C THR A 282 -21.81 3.53 6.20
N GLY A 283 -21.07 2.62 5.54
CA GLY A 283 -21.28 1.18 5.66
C GLY A 283 -22.50 0.65 4.91
N GLU A 284 -23.22 1.51 4.20
CA GLU A 284 -24.44 1.17 3.47
C GLU A 284 -24.15 0.33 2.23
N SER A 285 -25.18 -0.38 1.75
CA SER A 285 -25.13 -0.99 0.43
C SER A 285 -25.03 0.10 -0.65
N LYS A 286 -24.53 -0.26 -1.83
CA LYS A 286 -24.37 0.71 -2.92
C LYS A 286 -25.69 1.34 -3.34
N GLY A 287 -26.80 0.59 -3.26
CA GLY A 287 -28.13 1.06 -3.64
C GLY A 287 -28.68 2.07 -2.63
N GLU A 288 -28.64 1.73 -1.33
CA GLU A 288 -29.09 2.59 -0.24
C GLU A 288 -28.30 3.91 -0.20
N TRP A 289 -26.97 3.81 -0.21
CA TRP A 289 -26.09 4.96 -0.23
C TRP A 289 -26.39 5.91 -1.39
N LEU A 290 -26.51 5.37 -2.63
CA LEU A 290 -26.81 6.17 -3.80
C LEU A 290 -28.22 6.79 -3.70
N GLY A 291 -29.21 6.01 -3.29
CA GLY A 291 -30.60 6.48 -3.11
C GLY A 291 -30.69 7.65 -2.14
N GLY A 292 -30.06 7.53 -0.96
CA GLY A 292 -30.03 8.58 0.06
C GLY A 292 -29.37 9.87 -0.44
N ILE A 293 -28.28 9.76 -1.22
CA ILE A 293 -27.63 10.95 -1.80
C ILE A 293 -28.54 11.63 -2.83
N LEU A 294 -29.16 10.88 -3.75
CA LEU A 294 -30.03 11.46 -4.77
C LEU A 294 -31.25 12.16 -4.15
N GLU A 295 -31.83 11.56 -3.11
CA GLU A 295 -32.92 12.17 -2.35
C GLU A 295 -32.47 13.46 -1.65
N THR A 296 -31.31 13.46 -1.00
CA THR A 296 -30.81 14.61 -0.25
C THR A 296 -30.35 15.74 -1.15
N THR A 297 -29.79 15.45 -2.31
CA THR A 297 -29.20 16.46 -3.22
C THR A 297 -30.13 16.92 -4.31
N GLY A 298 -31.17 16.18 -4.64
CA GLY A 298 -32.04 16.43 -5.79
C GLY A 298 -31.35 16.21 -7.16
N LEU A 299 -30.13 15.67 -7.17
CA LEU A 299 -29.42 15.36 -8.41
C LEU A 299 -30.02 14.16 -9.12
N SER A 300 -30.00 14.18 -10.45
CA SER A 300 -30.21 12.96 -11.22
C SER A 300 -29.02 12.01 -11.01
N LYS A 301 -29.27 10.73 -11.22
CA LYS A 301 -28.21 9.68 -11.15
C LYS A 301 -27.04 9.99 -12.08
N SER A 302 -27.30 10.52 -13.26
CA SER A 302 -26.26 10.87 -14.24
C SER A 302 -25.39 12.03 -13.79
N GLU A 303 -25.98 13.09 -13.25
CA GLU A 303 -25.27 14.24 -12.70
C GLU A 303 -24.39 13.83 -11.53
N PHE A 304 -24.97 13.08 -10.57
CA PHE A 304 -24.20 12.56 -9.45
C PHE A 304 -22.99 11.72 -9.92
N GLN A 305 -23.20 10.77 -10.85
CA GLN A 305 -22.11 9.90 -11.32
C GLN A 305 -20.98 10.69 -12.00
N THR A 306 -21.33 11.75 -12.73
CA THR A 306 -20.35 12.63 -13.37
C THR A 306 -19.50 13.35 -12.33
N MET A 307 -20.17 14.00 -11.36
CA MET A 307 -19.49 14.73 -10.28
C MET A 307 -18.67 13.81 -9.38
N ASP A 308 -19.22 12.67 -8.98
CA ASP A 308 -18.51 11.65 -8.16
C ASP A 308 -17.26 11.15 -8.84
N LYS A 309 -17.33 10.90 -10.16
CA LYS A 309 -16.18 10.48 -10.95
C LYS A 309 -15.07 11.52 -10.97
N GLU A 310 -15.40 12.79 -11.16
CA GLU A 310 -14.45 13.92 -11.13
C GLU A 310 -13.75 14.01 -9.78
N ILE A 311 -14.52 13.98 -8.69
CA ILE A 311 -14.02 14.02 -7.31
C ILE A 311 -13.07 12.83 -7.05
N ARG A 312 -13.50 11.63 -7.40
CA ARG A 312 -12.67 10.43 -7.24
C ARG A 312 -11.39 10.48 -8.07
N GLN A 313 -11.42 11.07 -9.25
CA GLN A 313 -10.23 11.27 -10.08
C GLN A 313 -9.23 12.23 -9.45
N GLU A 314 -9.70 13.32 -8.86
CA GLU A 314 -8.83 14.26 -8.15
C GLU A 314 -8.20 13.63 -6.91
N ILE A 315 -8.99 12.95 -6.10
CA ILE A 315 -8.48 12.20 -4.93
C ILE A 315 -7.48 11.11 -5.38
N SER A 316 -7.76 10.43 -6.48
CA SER A 316 -6.86 9.41 -7.04
C SER A 316 -5.49 9.98 -7.39
N ARG A 317 -5.44 11.17 -8.00
CA ARG A 317 -4.18 11.89 -8.30
C ARG A 317 -3.42 12.24 -7.03
N ASN A 318 -4.10 12.82 -6.04
CA ASN A 318 -3.50 13.18 -4.75
C ASN A 318 -2.96 11.95 -3.98
N LEU A 319 -3.65 10.82 -4.09
CA LEU A 319 -3.20 9.54 -3.55
C LEU A 319 -2.05 8.90 -4.37
N GLY A 320 -1.72 9.42 -5.55
CA GLY A 320 -0.74 8.81 -6.46
C GLY A 320 -1.20 7.45 -6.99
N HIS A 321 -2.49 7.35 -7.33
CA HIS A 321 -3.05 6.22 -8.04
C HIS A 321 -3.19 6.61 -9.53
N GLU A 322 -2.87 5.69 -10.45
CA GLU A 322 -3.09 5.91 -11.89
C GLU A 322 -4.50 5.48 -12.32
N ARG A 323 -5.18 4.71 -11.47
CA ARG A 323 -6.47 4.11 -11.76
C ARG A 323 -7.47 4.43 -10.67
N ILE A 324 -8.62 4.93 -11.07
CA ILE A 324 -9.72 5.30 -10.17
C ILE A 324 -10.24 4.10 -9.36
N GLU A 325 -10.16 2.88 -9.92
CA GLU A 325 -10.59 1.64 -9.25
C GLU A 325 -9.84 1.38 -7.95
N ILE A 326 -8.60 1.89 -7.84
CA ILE A 326 -7.85 1.79 -6.59
C ILE A 326 -8.44 2.75 -5.55
N THR A 327 -8.89 3.93 -5.96
CA THR A 327 -9.53 4.91 -5.09
C THR A 327 -10.89 4.43 -4.58
N ASN A 328 -11.61 3.64 -5.36
CA ASN A 328 -12.86 3.00 -4.92
C ASN A 328 -12.68 2.07 -3.71
N ARG A 329 -11.46 1.56 -3.46
CA ARG A 329 -11.15 0.79 -2.24
C ARG A 329 -11.03 1.66 -0.99
N TYR A 330 -10.87 2.96 -1.16
CA TYR A 330 -10.86 3.94 -0.07
C TYR A 330 -12.26 4.46 0.18
N LEU A 331 -12.98 4.77 -0.88
CA LEU A 331 -14.25 5.50 -0.81
C LEU A 331 -15.49 4.58 -0.87
N GLY A 332 -15.31 3.35 -1.33
CA GLY A 332 -16.40 2.39 -1.47
C GLY A 332 -17.21 2.48 -2.76
#